data_0f27a114973430293dd642d5a913f8fa
#
_entry.id   0f27a114973430293dd642d5a913f8fa
#
_cell.length_a   1.000
_cell.length_b   1.000
_cell.length_c   1.000
_cell.angle_alpha   90.00
_cell.angle_beta   90.00
_cell.angle_gamma   90.00
#
_symmetry.space_group_name_H-M   'P 1'
#
loop_
_entity.id
_entity.type
_entity.pdbx_description
1 polymer ?
#
loop_
_entity_poly.entity_id
_entity_poly.type
_entity_poly.pdbx_seq_one_letter_code
_entity_poly.pdbx_strand_id
1 'polypeptide(L)'
;MIKPLVTVAIAAYNVEKYLRTGIKYIQNQTYSNIEIILVDDGSTDNTSRICDELAIEDKRIRVFHKKNGGLGSARNVGIDNAKGEYIYFFDVDDSIEQNFISDSVEYAQTKKVDMIIYGYYVRFSNSSEEEKITVTERTINNNLELKEAYCNELLWLKHGNGFAWNKFYRLSFIKKYDFHFGSQRIQQDEPFNMQLYVKLNNVYICPNVYYHYVIYMNNNAGSKYIENKEDIITDVYHKFIEFYDKWNLQNTRVLRYIEKRYISGIFGVVTLNYFHKDCNLTKKQRYEEINKIIHNKELTLVLKRTRIGYCKNPINNIQAWAFNNKKVNLLIQITRLKNYLKRKK
;
A
#
# COMPACT_ATOMS: atom_id res chain seq x y z
N MET A 1 26.01 -5.65 -24.76
CA MET A 1 25.77 -4.67 -23.69
C MET A 1 25.80 -5.40 -22.35
N ILE A 2 26.38 -4.79 -21.32
CA ILE A 2 26.37 -5.36 -19.95
C ILE A 2 24.94 -5.28 -19.45
N LYS A 3 24.37 -6.42 -19.02
CA LYS A 3 23.03 -6.46 -18.44
C LYS A 3 23.07 -5.75 -17.07
N PRO A 4 22.26 -4.70 -16.79
CA PRO A 4 22.28 -4.04 -15.50
C PRO A 4 21.87 -4.99 -14.37
N LEU A 5 22.44 -4.82 -13.17
CA LEU A 5 22.01 -5.56 -11.99
C LEU A 5 20.64 -5.02 -11.54
N VAL A 6 19.73 -5.92 -11.21
CA VAL A 6 18.43 -5.59 -10.61
C VAL A 6 18.40 -6.10 -9.18
N THR A 7 18.11 -5.22 -8.23
CA THR A 7 17.82 -5.61 -6.85
C THR A 7 16.33 -5.93 -6.71
N VAL A 8 16.01 -7.12 -6.24
CA VAL A 8 14.65 -7.46 -5.77
C VAL A 8 14.65 -7.41 -4.24
N ALA A 9 13.95 -6.44 -3.68
CA ALA A 9 13.82 -6.25 -2.23
C ALA A 9 12.52 -6.90 -1.74
N ILE A 10 12.65 -7.82 -0.79
CA ILE A 10 11.57 -8.66 -0.26
C ILE A 10 11.54 -8.52 1.25
N ALA A 11 10.41 -8.05 1.77
CA ALA A 11 10.16 -8.02 3.21
C ALA A 11 9.39 -9.28 3.64
N ALA A 12 9.84 -9.92 4.71
CA ALA A 12 9.23 -11.13 5.26
C ALA A 12 8.91 -10.93 6.75
N TYR A 13 7.67 -11.20 7.15
CA TYR A 13 7.24 -11.22 8.55
C TYR A 13 6.10 -12.22 8.74
N ASN A 14 6.39 -13.35 9.42
CA ASN A 14 5.44 -14.43 9.66
C ASN A 14 4.77 -14.94 8.37
N VAL A 15 5.60 -15.26 7.37
CA VAL A 15 5.20 -15.70 6.02
C VAL A 15 5.73 -17.09 5.67
N GLU A 16 6.01 -17.96 6.66
CA GLU A 16 6.57 -19.30 6.47
C GLU A 16 5.86 -20.11 5.39
N LYS A 17 4.53 -19.92 5.26
CA LYS A 17 3.70 -20.66 4.30
C LYS A 17 3.88 -20.21 2.85
N TYR A 18 4.29 -18.98 2.62
CA TYR A 18 4.36 -18.36 1.30
C TYR A 18 5.80 -18.17 0.81
N LEU A 19 6.76 -18.05 1.74
CA LEU A 19 8.10 -17.57 1.45
C LEU A 19 8.81 -18.39 0.35
N ARG A 20 8.85 -19.71 0.47
CA ARG A 20 9.52 -20.54 -0.55
C ARG A 20 8.85 -20.47 -1.91
N THR A 21 7.52 -20.39 -1.97
CA THR A 21 6.79 -20.26 -3.22
C THR A 21 7.01 -18.89 -3.83
N GLY A 22 6.93 -17.81 -3.03
CA GLY A 22 7.17 -16.45 -3.50
C GLY A 22 8.59 -16.26 -4.05
N ILE A 23 9.62 -16.78 -3.35
CA ILE A 23 11.01 -16.70 -3.83
C ILE A 23 11.20 -17.42 -5.17
N LYS A 24 10.52 -18.54 -5.42
CA LYS A 24 10.60 -19.25 -6.71
C LYS A 24 10.14 -18.39 -7.89
N TYR A 25 9.15 -17.49 -7.73
CA TYR A 25 8.77 -16.58 -8.82
C TYR A 25 9.91 -15.64 -9.22
N ILE A 26 10.75 -15.22 -8.27
CA ILE A 26 11.92 -14.38 -8.55
C ILE A 26 13.10 -15.20 -9.07
N GLN A 27 13.33 -16.40 -8.52
CA GLN A 27 14.38 -17.31 -9.00
C GLN A 27 14.18 -17.74 -10.46
N ASN A 28 12.92 -17.89 -10.88
CA ASN A 28 12.51 -18.33 -12.21
C ASN A 28 12.34 -17.18 -13.23
N GLN A 29 12.73 -15.95 -12.88
CA GLN A 29 12.73 -14.86 -13.84
C GLN A 29 13.70 -15.15 -15.01
N THR A 30 13.29 -14.79 -16.22
CA THR A 30 14.13 -14.97 -17.43
C THR A 30 15.36 -14.07 -17.43
N TYR A 31 15.36 -13.03 -16.62
CA TYR A 31 16.49 -12.15 -16.39
C TYR A 31 17.40 -12.68 -15.28
N SER A 32 18.64 -12.99 -15.58
CA SER A 32 19.55 -13.68 -14.66
C SER A 32 20.39 -12.77 -13.74
N ASN A 33 20.64 -11.51 -14.17
CA ASN A 33 21.50 -10.59 -13.39
C ASN A 33 20.71 -9.89 -12.27
N ILE A 34 20.32 -10.67 -11.26
CA ILE A 34 19.49 -10.27 -10.13
C ILE A 34 20.25 -10.50 -8.83
N GLU A 35 20.18 -9.57 -7.88
CA GLU A 35 20.39 -9.81 -6.46
C GLU A 35 19.04 -9.79 -5.73
N ILE A 36 18.88 -10.63 -4.72
CA ILE A 36 17.67 -10.69 -3.89
C ILE A 36 18.06 -10.28 -2.47
N ILE A 37 17.45 -9.21 -1.99
CA ILE A 37 17.60 -8.78 -0.59
C ILE A 37 16.34 -9.20 0.15
N LEU A 38 16.49 -10.23 1.00
CA LEU A 38 15.43 -10.80 1.79
C LEU A 38 15.56 -10.31 3.23
N VAL A 39 14.58 -9.53 3.70
CA VAL A 39 14.61 -8.91 5.02
C VAL A 39 13.57 -9.56 5.92
N ASP A 40 14.03 -10.33 6.91
CA ASP A 40 13.20 -10.84 7.99
C ASP A 40 12.98 -9.74 9.04
N ASP A 41 11.75 -9.26 9.14
CA ASP A 41 11.36 -8.18 10.06
C ASP A 41 11.00 -8.71 11.47
N GLY A 42 11.82 -9.60 12.01
CA GLY A 42 11.67 -10.15 13.36
C GLY A 42 10.52 -11.13 13.48
N SER A 43 10.46 -12.10 12.57
CA SER A 43 9.43 -13.15 12.56
C SER A 43 9.48 -14.02 13.81
N THR A 44 8.31 -14.55 14.19
CA THR A 44 8.13 -15.44 15.34
C THR A 44 7.74 -16.88 14.95
N ASP A 45 7.53 -17.11 13.65
CA ASP A 45 7.35 -18.44 13.04
C ASP A 45 8.67 -18.92 12.40
N ASN A 46 8.61 -19.93 11.51
CA ASN A 46 9.80 -20.46 10.83
C ASN A 46 10.35 -19.58 9.71
N THR A 47 9.81 -18.39 9.47
CA THR A 47 10.23 -17.48 8.39
C THR A 47 11.73 -17.20 8.44
N SER A 48 12.28 -16.86 9.62
CA SER A 48 13.71 -16.56 9.79
C SER A 48 14.61 -17.72 9.34
N ARG A 49 14.31 -18.95 9.81
CA ARG A 49 15.03 -20.17 9.42
C ARG A 49 14.95 -20.43 7.91
N ILE A 50 13.77 -20.26 7.32
CA ILE A 50 13.58 -20.44 5.88
C ILE A 50 14.38 -19.40 5.07
N CYS A 51 14.51 -18.16 5.54
CA CYS A 51 15.37 -17.15 4.92
C CYS A 51 16.81 -17.62 4.81
N ASP A 52 17.38 -18.16 5.91
CA ASP A 52 18.76 -18.65 5.95
C ASP A 52 18.96 -19.85 5.01
N GLU A 53 18.02 -20.79 5.00
CA GLU A 53 18.05 -21.94 4.09
C GLU A 53 18.07 -21.50 2.64
N LEU A 54 17.20 -20.54 2.26
CA LEU A 54 17.15 -19.99 0.90
C LEU A 54 18.46 -19.28 0.49
N ALA A 55 19.15 -18.62 1.42
CA ALA A 55 20.44 -17.98 1.14
C ALA A 55 21.58 -19.01 0.92
N ILE A 56 21.47 -20.20 1.54
CA ILE A 56 22.39 -21.32 1.28
C ILE A 56 22.13 -21.91 -0.10
N GLU A 57 20.85 -22.06 -0.48
CA GLU A 57 20.40 -22.66 -1.75
C GLU A 57 20.70 -21.78 -2.97
N ASP A 58 20.61 -20.43 -2.83
CA ASP A 58 20.80 -19.47 -3.94
C ASP A 58 21.72 -18.31 -3.52
N LYS A 59 22.90 -18.25 -4.10
CA LYS A 59 23.93 -17.23 -3.78
C LYS A 59 23.56 -15.81 -4.19
N ARG A 60 22.48 -15.61 -4.95
CA ARG A 60 21.94 -14.29 -5.25
C ARG A 60 21.16 -13.69 -4.07
N ILE A 61 20.77 -14.52 -3.08
CA ILE A 61 20.01 -14.12 -1.90
C ILE A 61 20.96 -13.65 -0.79
N ARG A 62 20.69 -12.44 -0.29
CA ARG A 62 21.32 -11.87 0.90
C ARG A 62 20.24 -11.63 1.95
N VAL A 63 20.36 -12.24 3.12
CA VAL A 63 19.40 -12.14 4.21
C VAL A 63 19.82 -11.07 5.21
N PHE A 64 18.84 -10.32 5.71
CA PHE A 64 18.99 -9.37 6.79
C PHE A 64 17.92 -9.63 7.85
N HIS A 65 18.32 -9.98 9.05
CA HIS A 65 17.42 -10.10 10.19
C HIS A 65 17.41 -8.81 11.01
N LYS A 66 16.23 -8.35 11.40
CA LYS A 66 16.10 -7.15 12.23
C LYS A 66 14.95 -7.28 13.23
N LYS A 67 14.96 -6.45 14.27
CA LYS A 67 13.80 -6.32 15.15
C LYS A 67 12.62 -5.76 14.36
N ASN A 68 11.41 -6.28 14.62
CA ASN A 68 10.20 -5.87 13.94
C ASN A 68 10.02 -4.34 13.96
N GLY A 69 9.94 -3.75 12.79
CA GLY A 69 9.74 -2.32 12.55
C GLY A 69 8.67 -2.04 11.50
N GLY A 70 8.03 -3.09 10.97
CA GLY A 70 6.99 -3.02 9.94
C GLY A 70 7.53 -3.02 8.52
N LEU A 71 6.62 -3.25 7.56
CA LEU A 71 6.91 -3.46 6.14
C LEU A 71 7.78 -2.34 5.54
N GLY A 72 7.48 -1.07 5.83
CA GLY A 72 8.27 0.06 5.34
C GLY A 72 9.71 0.03 5.84
N SER A 73 9.92 -0.30 7.13
CA SER A 73 11.25 -0.43 7.73
C SER A 73 12.06 -1.57 7.08
N ALA A 74 11.42 -2.71 6.77
CA ALA A 74 12.08 -3.81 6.08
C ALA A 74 12.46 -3.43 4.64
N ARG A 75 11.57 -2.77 3.90
CA ARG A 75 11.86 -2.27 2.55
C ARG A 75 12.99 -1.24 2.53
N ASN A 76 13.11 -0.40 3.57
CA ASN A 76 14.23 0.54 3.70
C ASN A 76 15.57 -0.18 3.83
N VAL A 77 15.66 -1.27 4.60
CA VAL A 77 16.85 -2.13 4.62
C VAL A 77 17.18 -2.65 3.21
N GLY A 78 16.14 -2.98 2.43
CA GLY A 78 16.29 -3.34 1.02
C GLY A 78 16.91 -2.21 0.19
N ILE A 79 16.43 -0.97 0.31
CA ILE A 79 16.97 0.22 -0.39
C ILE A 79 18.41 0.49 0.00
N ASP A 80 18.71 0.48 1.31
CA ASP A 80 20.02 0.83 1.85
C ASP A 80 21.12 -0.14 1.39
N ASN A 81 20.77 -1.43 1.27
CA ASN A 81 21.70 -2.49 0.90
C ASN A 81 21.69 -2.84 -0.59
N ALA A 82 20.82 -2.23 -1.39
CA ALA A 82 20.71 -2.44 -2.82
C ALA A 82 21.93 -1.95 -3.58
N LYS A 83 22.42 -2.80 -4.52
CA LYS A 83 23.55 -2.53 -5.42
C LYS A 83 23.15 -2.45 -6.89
N GLY A 84 21.91 -2.79 -7.22
CA GLY A 84 21.38 -2.78 -8.57
C GLY A 84 21.34 -1.38 -9.19
N GLU A 85 21.25 -1.33 -10.52
CA GLU A 85 20.89 -0.11 -11.24
C GLU A 85 19.40 0.20 -11.03
N TYR A 86 18.60 -0.86 -10.93
CA TYR A 86 17.16 -0.81 -10.66
C TYR A 86 16.82 -1.55 -9.37
N ILE A 87 15.69 -1.17 -8.75
CA ILE A 87 15.12 -1.87 -7.60
C ILE A 87 13.64 -2.18 -7.85
N TYR A 88 13.24 -3.36 -7.43
CA TYR A 88 11.87 -3.85 -7.45
C TYR A 88 11.46 -4.37 -6.07
N PHE A 89 10.25 -4.05 -5.61
CA PHE A 89 9.69 -4.54 -4.35
C PHE A 89 8.69 -5.64 -4.64
N PHE A 90 8.88 -6.82 -4.04
CA PHE A 90 8.02 -7.97 -4.26
C PHE A 90 7.44 -8.47 -2.93
N ASP A 91 6.14 -8.76 -2.91
CA ASP A 91 5.45 -9.33 -1.76
C ASP A 91 5.25 -10.85 -1.98
N VAL A 92 5.75 -11.69 -1.05
CA VAL A 92 5.89 -13.15 -1.25
C VAL A 92 4.58 -13.94 -1.24
N ASP A 93 3.48 -13.34 -0.84
CA ASP A 93 2.14 -13.91 -0.88
C ASP A 93 1.39 -13.68 -2.22
N ASP A 94 2.05 -13.04 -3.17
CA ASP A 94 1.59 -12.77 -4.52
C ASP A 94 2.39 -13.58 -5.57
N SER A 95 2.07 -13.40 -6.85
CA SER A 95 2.81 -14.01 -7.97
C SER A 95 3.09 -13.03 -9.10
N ILE A 96 4.10 -13.35 -9.92
CA ILE A 96 4.56 -12.48 -11.01
C ILE A 96 5.00 -13.31 -12.21
N GLU A 97 4.77 -12.79 -13.42
CA GLU A 97 5.16 -13.41 -14.67
C GLU A 97 6.70 -13.50 -14.83
N GLN A 98 7.18 -14.56 -15.48
CA GLN A 98 8.60 -14.85 -15.57
C GLN A 98 9.43 -13.82 -16.37
N ASN A 99 8.79 -13.10 -17.29
CA ASN A 99 9.45 -12.09 -18.13
C ASN A 99 9.36 -10.66 -17.55
N PHE A 100 8.77 -10.46 -16.37
CA PHE A 100 8.59 -9.11 -15.79
C PHE A 100 9.89 -8.33 -15.69
N ILE A 101 10.95 -8.92 -15.11
CA ILE A 101 12.21 -8.20 -14.89
C ILE A 101 12.92 -7.94 -16.22
N SER A 102 12.92 -8.91 -17.16
CA SER A 102 13.54 -8.72 -18.48
C SER A 102 12.90 -7.56 -19.25
N ASP A 103 11.56 -7.54 -19.29
CA ASP A 103 10.82 -6.52 -20.01
C ASP A 103 10.95 -5.15 -19.33
N SER A 104 10.95 -5.13 -17.98
CA SER A 104 11.15 -3.90 -17.20
C SER A 104 12.52 -3.27 -17.47
N VAL A 105 13.58 -4.07 -17.53
CA VAL A 105 14.94 -3.59 -17.87
C VAL A 105 14.97 -3.06 -19.29
N GLU A 106 14.41 -3.78 -20.25
CA GLU A 106 14.34 -3.35 -21.65
C GLU A 106 13.59 -2.00 -21.77
N TYR A 107 12.42 -1.87 -21.16
CA TYR A 107 11.66 -0.62 -21.18
C TYR A 107 12.40 0.53 -20.49
N ALA A 108 12.99 0.28 -19.32
CA ALA A 108 13.73 1.31 -18.59
C ALA A 108 14.93 1.85 -19.38
N GLN A 109 15.64 0.97 -20.10
CA GLN A 109 16.80 1.34 -20.92
C GLN A 109 16.38 2.02 -22.22
N THR A 110 15.43 1.45 -22.96
CA THR A 110 15.01 1.97 -24.29
C THR A 110 14.29 3.31 -24.16
N LYS A 111 13.44 3.45 -23.16
CA LYS A 111 12.69 4.70 -22.90
C LYS A 111 13.44 5.67 -21.97
N LYS A 112 14.56 5.28 -21.40
CA LYS A 112 15.44 6.10 -20.51
C LYS A 112 14.67 6.69 -19.33
N VAL A 113 13.84 5.87 -18.66
CA VAL A 113 12.97 6.32 -17.56
C VAL A 113 13.53 5.96 -16.19
N ASP A 114 13.08 6.72 -15.19
CA ASP A 114 13.46 6.54 -13.78
C ASP A 114 12.43 5.69 -13.02
N MET A 115 11.22 5.56 -13.56
CA MET A 115 10.17 4.70 -13.02
C MET A 115 9.32 4.12 -14.15
N ILE A 116 8.87 2.87 -13.96
CA ILE A 116 7.80 2.28 -14.76
C ILE A 116 6.62 1.99 -13.83
N ILE A 117 5.41 2.28 -14.30
CA ILE A 117 4.15 2.01 -13.59
C ILE A 117 3.35 1.02 -14.42
N TYR A 118 2.91 -0.08 -13.77
CA TYR A 118 2.16 -1.15 -14.41
C TYR A 118 0.72 -1.23 -13.94
N GLY A 119 -0.14 -1.81 -14.79
CA GLY A 119 -1.37 -2.45 -14.34
C GLY A 119 -1.07 -3.74 -13.58
N TYR A 120 -2.13 -4.43 -13.11
CA TYR A 120 -2.00 -5.67 -12.34
C TYR A 120 -3.29 -6.48 -12.40
N TYR A 121 -3.19 -7.79 -12.10
CA TYR A 121 -4.35 -8.63 -11.85
C TYR A 121 -4.74 -8.57 -10.37
N VAL A 122 -6.04 -8.69 -10.08
CA VAL A 122 -6.57 -8.81 -8.71
C VAL A 122 -7.39 -10.08 -8.62
N ARG A 123 -7.08 -10.91 -7.62
CA ARG A 123 -7.83 -12.11 -7.31
C ARG A 123 -8.18 -12.16 -5.83
N PHE A 124 -9.39 -12.55 -5.51
CA PHE A 124 -9.75 -12.89 -4.14
C PHE A 124 -9.34 -14.33 -3.83
N SER A 125 -8.80 -14.58 -2.64
CA SER A 125 -8.28 -15.92 -2.27
C SER A 125 -9.31 -17.05 -2.32
N ASN A 126 -10.60 -16.73 -2.34
CA ASN A 126 -11.72 -17.68 -2.48
C ASN A 126 -12.31 -17.72 -3.90
N SER A 127 -11.67 -17.12 -4.87
CA SER A 127 -12.09 -17.08 -6.28
C SER A 127 -10.97 -17.53 -7.19
N SER A 128 -11.31 -18.21 -8.28
CA SER A 128 -10.40 -18.48 -9.39
C SER A 128 -10.39 -17.36 -10.44
N GLU A 129 -11.34 -16.44 -10.38
CA GLU A 129 -11.44 -15.33 -11.31
C GLU A 129 -10.46 -14.22 -10.93
N GLU A 130 -9.77 -13.69 -11.95
CA GLU A 130 -8.88 -12.53 -11.84
C GLU A 130 -9.46 -11.34 -12.60
N GLU A 131 -9.45 -10.20 -11.94
CA GLU A 131 -9.80 -8.93 -12.57
C GLU A 131 -8.53 -8.24 -13.06
N LYS A 132 -8.47 -7.87 -14.33
CA LYS A 132 -7.35 -7.14 -14.94
C LYS A 132 -7.53 -5.64 -14.75
N ILE A 133 -6.61 -4.99 -14.07
CA ILE A 133 -6.54 -3.53 -13.91
C ILE A 133 -5.48 -3.01 -14.87
N THR A 134 -5.90 -2.29 -15.89
CA THR A 134 -5.02 -1.75 -16.93
C THR A 134 -4.77 -0.26 -16.74
N VAL A 135 -3.69 0.21 -17.34
CA VAL A 135 -3.32 1.62 -17.46
C VAL A 135 -3.12 1.98 -18.93
N THR A 136 -3.33 3.25 -19.27
CA THR A 136 -3.11 3.73 -20.63
C THR A 136 -1.63 3.95 -20.89
N GLU A 137 -1.11 3.38 -21.98
CA GLU A 137 0.30 3.50 -22.35
C GLU A 137 0.72 4.96 -22.53
N ARG A 138 1.80 5.37 -21.87
CA ARG A 138 2.39 6.71 -22.01
C ARG A 138 3.88 6.68 -21.69
N THR A 139 4.67 7.37 -22.51
CA THR A 139 6.03 7.78 -22.12
C THR A 139 5.98 9.25 -21.72
N ILE A 140 6.28 9.51 -20.46
CA ILE A 140 6.21 10.83 -19.81
C ILE A 140 7.62 11.38 -19.73
N ASN A 141 7.81 12.63 -20.20
CA ASN A 141 9.12 13.27 -20.27
C ASN A 141 9.23 14.53 -19.40
N ASN A 142 8.17 14.90 -18.70
CA ASN A 142 8.19 16.01 -17.76
C ASN A 142 7.16 15.79 -16.62
N ASN A 143 7.34 16.51 -15.53
CA ASN A 143 6.53 16.37 -14.33
C ASN A 143 5.07 16.82 -14.52
N LEU A 144 4.79 17.73 -15.46
CA LEU A 144 3.42 18.18 -15.73
C LEU A 144 2.58 17.06 -16.35
N GLU A 145 3.12 16.33 -17.33
CA GLU A 145 2.46 15.16 -17.93
C GLU A 145 2.20 14.07 -16.89
N LEU A 146 3.15 13.84 -15.97
CA LEU A 146 2.95 12.89 -14.87
C LEU A 146 1.80 13.31 -13.95
N LYS A 147 1.73 14.62 -13.62
CA LYS A 147 0.66 15.20 -12.82
C LYS A 147 -0.70 14.99 -13.48
N GLU A 148 -0.79 15.23 -14.79
CA GLU A 148 -2.01 15.00 -15.56
C GLU A 148 -2.43 13.52 -15.56
N ALA A 149 -1.50 12.62 -15.83
CA ALA A 149 -1.77 11.17 -15.77
C ALA A 149 -2.23 10.72 -14.38
N TYR A 150 -1.60 11.23 -13.33
CA TYR A 150 -1.99 10.95 -11.94
C TYR A 150 -3.40 11.43 -11.64
N CYS A 151 -3.71 12.70 -11.95
CA CYS A 151 -5.01 13.31 -11.65
C CYS A 151 -6.17 12.72 -12.48
N ASN A 152 -5.90 12.27 -13.70
CA ASN A 152 -6.95 11.83 -14.62
C ASN A 152 -7.13 10.32 -14.67
N GLU A 153 -6.12 9.53 -14.29
CA GLU A 153 -6.15 8.06 -14.41
C GLU A 153 -5.63 7.34 -13.17
N LEU A 154 -4.35 7.50 -12.81
CA LEU A 154 -3.69 6.63 -11.84
C LEU A 154 -4.35 6.66 -10.45
N LEU A 155 -4.83 7.82 -10.01
CA LEU A 155 -5.52 7.98 -8.73
C LEU A 155 -6.88 7.25 -8.69
N TRP A 156 -7.48 6.99 -9.86
CA TRP A 156 -8.85 6.47 -9.98
C TRP A 156 -8.92 4.99 -10.31
N LEU A 157 -7.80 4.30 -10.36
CA LEU A 157 -7.79 2.85 -10.59
C LEU A 157 -8.60 2.14 -9.49
N LYS A 158 -9.42 1.17 -9.90
CA LYS A 158 -10.45 0.53 -9.05
C LYS A 158 -9.92 0.01 -7.72
N HIS A 159 -8.73 -0.58 -7.68
CA HIS A 159 -8.10 -1.10 -6.47
C HIS A 159 -6.93 -0.22 -6.01
N GLY A 160 -6.75 0.96 -6.62
CA GLY A 160 -5.68 1.90 -6.30
C GLY A 160 -4.43 1.70 -7.15
N ASN A 161 -3.47 2.60 -6.98
CA ASN A 161 -2.15 2.56 -7.64
C ASN A 161 -1.03 3.02 -6.70
N GLY A 162 -1.30 3.02 -5.41
CA GLY A 162 -0.34 3.46 -4.39
C GLY A 162 0.73 2.43 -4.06
N PHE A 163 0.67 1.22 -4.60
CA PHE A 163 1.53 0.10 -4.26
C PHE A 163 2.97 0.30 -4.76
N ALA A 164 3.95 -0.29 -4.03
CA ALA A 164 5.33 -0.33 -4.47
C ALA A 164 5.58 -1.47 -5.47
N TRP A 165 4.89 -2.60 -5.34
CA TRP A 165 5.07 -3.80 -6.13
C TRP A 165 4.60 -3.70 -7.60
N ASN A 166 3.76 -2.74 -7.97
CA ASN A 166 3.39 -2.51 -9.37
C ASN A 166 4.26 -1.44 -10.05
N LYS A 167 5.45 -1.21 -9.54
CA LYS A 167 6.39 -0.24 -10.07
C LYS A 167 7.81 -0.80 -10.13
N PHE A 168 8.57 -0.33 -11.10
CA PHE A 168 9.98 -0.65 -11.27
C PHE A 168 10.77 0.66 -11.22
N TYR A 169 11.80 0.74 -10.39
CA TYR A 169 12.44 2.01 -10.04
C TYR A 169 13.92 2.02 -10.40
N ARG A 170 14.42 3.17 -10.86
CA ARG A 170 15.85 3.43 -10.93
C ARG A 170 16.39 3.70 -9.53
N LEU A 171 17.28 2.86 -9.04
CA LEU A 171 17.79 2.95 -7.66
C LEU A 171 18.54 4.26 -7.41
N SER A 172 19.34 4.74 -8.38
CA SER A 172 20.08 5.99 -8.25
C SER A 172 19.15 7.19 -8.04
N PHE A 173 17.92 7.16 -8.60
CA PHE A 173 16.93 8.21 -8.37
C PHE A 173 16.43 8.19 -6.92
N ILE A 174 16.13 7.04 -6.36
CA ILE A 174 15.71 6.89 -4.95
C ILE A 174 16.85 7.41 -4.03
N LYS A 175 18.08 6.95 -4.26
CA LYS A 175 19.24 7.32 -3.43
C LYS A 175 19.61 8.81 -3.55
N LYS A 176 19.48 9.40 -4.73
CA LYS A 176 19.76 10.84 -4.97
C LYS A 176 18.94 11.75 -4.07
N TYR A 177 17.69 11.40 -3.82
CA TYR A 177 16.76 12.20 -3.03
C TYR A 177 16.51 11.64 -1.63
N ASP A 178 17.21 10.58 -1.24
CA ASP A 178 17.09 9.90 0.06
C ASP A 178 15.65 9.48 0.38
N PHE A 179 14.95 8.94 -0.61
CA PHE A 179 13.57 8.51 -0.43
C PHE A 179 13.47 7.20 0.33
N HIS A 180 12.68 7.21 1.42
CA HIS A 180 12.43 6.06 2.28
C HIS A 180 10.95 5.89 2.58
N PHE A 181 10.55 4.65 2.85
CA PHE A 181 9.21 4.36 3.37
C PHE A 181 9.06 4.90 4.79
N GLY A 182 7.85 5.36 5.11
CA GLY A 182 7.53 5.78 6.47
C GLY A 182 7.44 4.61 7.46
N SER A 183 7.48 4.93 8.74
CA SER A 183 7.42 3.95 9.84
C SER A 183 6.01 3.46 10.19
N GLN A 184 4.96 3.99 9.53
CA GLN A 184 3.59 3.58 9.80
C GLN A 184 3.36 2.10 9.43
N ARG A 185 2.53 1.40 10.21
CA ARG A 185 2.25 -0.04 10.03
C ARG A 185 1.44 -0.38 8.77
N ILE A 186 0.67 0.57 8.26
CA ILE A 186 -0.16 0.43 7.05
C ILE A 186 -0.05 1.67 6.19
N GLN A 187 -0.38 1.57 4.90
CA GLN A 187 -0.42 2.68 3.95
C GLN A 187 0.93 3.41 3.75
N GLN A 188 2.06 2.73 3.92
CA GLN A 188 3.40 3.31 3.75
C GLN A 188 3.79 3.50 2.29
N ASP A 189 3.24 2.71 1.38
CA ASP A 189 3.59 2.70 -0.05
C ASP A 189 3.20 4.00 -0.76
N GLU A 190 2.02 4.52 -0.46
CA GLU A 190 1.54 5.74 -1.13
C GLU A 190 2.37 6.97 -0.77
N PRO A 191 2.64 7.27 0.52
CA PRO A 191 3.55 8.37 0.87
C PRO A 191 4.95 8.20 0.28
N PHE A 192 5.46 6.98 0.15
CA PHE A 192 6.72 6.72 -0.55
C PHE A 192 6.64 7.14 -2.02
N ASN A 193 5.64 6.65 -2.76
CA ASN A 193 5.47 7.00 -4.17
C ASN A 193 5.19 8.49 -4.38
N MET A 194 4.46 9.16 -3.48
CA MET A 194 4.19 10.59 -3.56
C MET A 194 5.47 11.44 -3.52
N GLN A 195 6.47 11.05 -2.68
CA GLN A 195 7.76 11.74 -2.66
C GLN A 195 8.44 11.67 -4.02
N LEU A 196 8.39 10.50 -4.68
CA LEU A 196 8.99 10.31 -6.00
C LEU A 196 8.23 11.13 -7.07
N TYR A 197 6.90 11.07 -7.09
CA TYR A 197 6.09 11.76 -8.11
C TYR A 197 6.37 13.25 -8.20
N VAL A 198 6.60 13.92 -7.08
CA VAL A 198 6.91 15.35 -7.05
C VAL A 198 8.22 15.69 -7.79
N LYS A 199 9.15 14.72 -7.89
CA LYS A 199 10.50 14.90 -8.47
C LYS A 199 10.72 14.23 -9.81
N LEU A 200 9.86 13.26 -10.17
CA LEU A 200 9.99 12.49 -11.41
C LEU A 200 9.65 13.32 -12.64
N ASN A 201 10.46 13.15 -13.70
CA ASN A 201 10.20 13.67 -15.02
C ASN A 201 10.06 12.57 -16.07
N ASN A 202 10.80 11.47 -15.92
CA ASN A 202 10.89 10.41 -16.91
C ASN A 202 10.20 9.17 -16.37
N VAL A 203 8.97 8.90 -16.83
CA VAL A 203 8.15 7.76 -16.39
C VAL A 203 7.56 7.06 -17.60
N TYR A 204 7.55 5.73 -17.57
CA TYR A 204 6.79 4.93 -18.50
C TYR A 204 5.58 4.32 -17.80
N ILE A 205 4.40 4.61 -18.28
CA ILE A 205 3.16 3.92 -17.88
C ILE A 205 2.96 2.79 -18.88
N CYS A 206 3.13 1.55 -18.42
CA CYS A 206 3.13 0.36 -19.24
C CYS A 206 1.78 -0.35 -19.18
N PRO A 207 1.13 -0.64 -20.33
CA PRO A 207 -0.17 -1.31 -20.36
C PRO A 207 -0.08 -2.81 -20.07
N ASN A 208 1.13 -3.39 -20.10
CA ASN A 208 1.33 -4.80 -19.82
C ASN A 208 1.09 -5.08 -18.33
N VAL A 209 0.58 -6.27 -18.05
CA VAL A 209 0.21 -6.69 -16.70
C VAL A 209 0.96 -7.99 -16.38
N TYR A 210 1.76 -7.96 -15.32
CA TYR A 210 2.64 -9.06 -14.93
C TYR A 210 2.41 -9.55 -13.49
N TYR A 211 1.79 -8.72 -12.64
CA TYR A 211 1.66 -8.96 -11.21
C TYR A 211 0.25 -9.43 -10.87
N HIS A 212 0.14 -10.48 -10.05
CA HIS A 212 -1.11 -11.06 -9.60
C HIS A 212 -1.26 -10.84 -8.09
N TYR A 213 -2.01 -9.80 -7.75
CA TYR A 213 -2.30 -9.42 -6.37
C TYR A 213 -3.40 -10.28 -5.77
N VAL A 214 -3.14 -10.94 -4.64
CA VAL A 214 -4.10 -11.81 -3.96
C VAL A 214 -4.71 -11.11 -2.74
N ILE A 215 -6.02 -10.86 -2.77
CA ILE A 215 -6.75 -10.31 -1.63
C ILE A 215 -7.27 -11.44 -0.73
N TYR A 216 -6.71 -11.58 0.45
CA TYR A 216 -7.14 -12.54 1.47
C TYR A 216 -8.28 -11.98 2.30
N MET A 217 -9.50 -12.59 2.23
CA MET A 217 -10.73 -12.08 2.84
C MET A 217 -10.67 -11.87 4.35
N ASN A 218 -9.84 -12.62 5.09
CA ASN A 218 -9.78 -12.60 6.54
C ASN A 218 -8.40 -12.27 7.14
N ASN A 219 -7.40 -11.95 6.33
CA ASN A 219 -6.01 -11.86 6.79
C ASN A 219 -5.25 -10.61 6.32
N ASN A 220 -5.94 -9.62 5.74
CA ASN A 220 -5.30 -8.37 5.34
C ASN A 220 -4.85 -7.57 6.56
N ALA A 221 -3.69 -6.93 6.49
CA ALA A 221 -3.18 -6.06 7.55
C ALA A 221 -4.21 -5.03 8.04
N GLY A 222 -5.05 -4.52 7.12
CA GLY A 222 -6.11 -3.55 7.42
C GLY A 222 -7.33 -4.13 8.17
N SER A 223 -7.53 -5.46 8.16
CA SER A 223 -8.66 -6.14 8.85
C SER A 223 -8.36 -6.46 10.31
N LYS A 224 -7.09 -6.43 10.74
CA LYS A 224 -6.66 -6.64 12.12
C LYS A 224 -6.92 -5.39 12.97
N TYR A 225 -7.02 -5.60 14.30
CA TYR A 225 -6.97 -4.48 15.23
C TYR A 225 -5.61 -3.79 15.13
N ILE A 226 -5.62 -2.48 15.00
CA ILE A 226 -4.41 -1.65 14.98
C ILE A 226 -4.57 -0.61 16.07
N GLU A 227 -3.68 -0.66 17.05
CA GLU A 227 -3.55 0.39 18.05
C GLU A 227 -3.14 1.70 17.36
N ASN A 228 -3.66 2.82 17.82
CA ASN A 228 -3.40 4.15 17.25
C ASN A 228 -3.72 4.27 15.74
N LYS A 229 -4.70 3.52 15.24
CA LYS A 229 -5.10 3.56 13.82
C LYS A 229 -5.58 4.94 13.39
N GLU A 230 -6.15 5.72 14.29
CA GLU A 230 -6.54 7.11 14.05
C GLU A 230 -5.33 7.96 13.67
N ASP A 231 -4.26 7.88 14.47
CA ASP A 231 -3.04 8.67 14.25
C ASP A 231 -2.42 8.33 12.89
N ILE A 232 -2.39 7.04 12.53
CA ILE A 232 -1.88 6.60 11.22
C ILE A 232 -2.70 7.20 10.08
N ILE A 233 -4.04 7.16 10.18
CA ILE A 233 -4.92 7.70 9.14
C ILE A 233 -4.79 9.21 9.04
N THR A 234 -4.64 9.89 10.16
CA THR A 234 -4.47 11.35 10.22
C THR A 234 -3.10 11.76 9.65
N ASP A 235 -2.02 11.04 10.00
CA ASP A 235 -0.69 11.27 9.44
C ASP A 235 -0.67 11.06 7.92
N VAL A 236 -1.28 9.98 7.43
CA VAL A 236 -1.40 9.73 5.98
C VAL A 236 -2.22 10.84 5.31
N TYR A 237 -3.30 11.31 5.92
CA TYR A 237 -4.07 12.44 5.41
C TYR A 237 -3.21 13.70 5.28
N HIS A 238 -2.42 14.03 6.31
CA HIS A 238 -1.51 15.18 6.27
C HIS A 238 -0.46 15.04 5.18
N LYS A 239 0.11 13.85 4.97
CA LYS A 239 1.03 13.59 3.87
C LYS A 239 0.38 13.76 2.49
N PHE A 240 -0.89 13.39 2.34
CA PHE A 240 -1.64 13.65 1.11
C PHE A 240 -1.91 15.14 0.88
N ILE A 241 -2.21 15.91 1.92
CA ILE A 241 -2.38 17.37 1.82
C ILE A 241 -1.05 18.03 1.48
N GLU A 242 0.03 17.65 2.18
CA GLU A 242 1.37 18.14 1.86
C GLU A 242 1.79 17.83 0.42
N PHE A 243 1.51 16.62 -0.05
CA PHE A 243 1.74 16.22 -1.43
C PHE A 243 0.90 17.05 -2.41
N TYR A 244 -0.39 17.25 -2.11
CA TYR A 244 -1.30 18.07 -2.92
C TYR A 244 -0.77 19.48 -3.09
N ASP A 245 -0.28 20.09 -2.01
CA ASP A 245 0.28 21.44 -2.00
C ASP A 245 1.66 21.50 -2.68
N LYS A 246 2.59 20.62 -2.28
CA LYS A 246 3.95 20.55 -2.85
C LYS A 246 3.96 20.30 -4.35
N TRP A 247 3.05 19.44 -4.81
CA TRP A 247 2.92 19.15 -6.24
C TRP A 247 2.02 20.17 -6.98
N ASN A 248 1.47 21.12 -6.25
CA ASN A 248 0.58 22.17 -6.80
C ASN A 248 -0.53 21.57 -7.68
N LEU A 249 -1.29 20.61 -7.12
CA LEU A 249 -2.28 19.86 -7.90
C LEU A 249 -3.47 20.71 -8.35
N GLN A 250 -3.87 21.73 -7.58
CA GLN A 250 -4.96 22.67 -7.87
C GLN A 250 -6.24 22.02 -8.44
N ASN A 251 -6.51 20.78 -8.01
CA ASN A 251 -7.60 19.95 -8.53
C ASN A 251 -8.61 19.61 -7.41
N THR A 252 -9.76 20.28 -7.42
CA THR A 252 -10.79 20.11 -6.41
C THR A 252 -11.34 18.67 -6.31
N ARG A 253 -11.33 17.90 -7.42
CA ARG A 253 -11.74 16.50 -7.44
C ARG A 253 -10.75 15.64 -6.66
N VAL A 254 -9.44 15.88 -6.82
CA VAL A 254 -8.38 15.22 -6.07
C VAL A 254 -8.47 15.57 -4.58
N LEU A 255 -8.63 16.84 -4.24
CA LEU A 255 -8.79 17.27 -2.85
C LEU A 255 -9.99 16.59 -2.18
N ARG A 256 -11.14 16.56 -2.85
CA ARG A 256 -12.33 15.85 -2.36
C ARG A 256 -12.11 14.35 -2.18
N TYR A 257 -11.31 13.72 -3.03
CA TYR A 257 -10.93 12.31 -2.87
C TYR A 257 -10.10 12.10 -1.61
N ILE A 258 -9.08 12.94 -1.39
CA ILE A 258 -8.23 12.90 -0.19
C ILE A 258 -9.09 13.06 1.07
N GLU A 259 -9.97 14.06 1.11
CA GLU A 259 -10.89 14.30 2.22
C GLU A 259 -11.87 13.14 2.45
N LYS A 260 -12.46 12.58 1.39
CA LYS A 260 -13.35 11.41 1.48
C LYS A 260 -12.62 10.21 2.04
N ARG A 261 -11.38 9.99 1.64
CA ARG A 261 -10.56 8.90 2.12
C ARG A 261 -10.27 9.06 3.62
N TYR A 262 -9.90 10.26 4.06
CA TYR A 262 -9.69 10.58 5.46
C TYR A 262 -10.93 10.29 6.30
N ILE A 263 -12.06 10.88 5.99
CA ILE A 263 -13.29 10.65 6.76
C ILE A 263 -13.75 9.19 6.72
N SER A 264 -13.57 8.48 5.61
CA SER A 264 -13.86 7.04 5.50
C SER A 264 -12.95 6.21 6.40
N GLY A 265 -11.66 6.57 6.47
CA GLY A 265 -10.70 5.96 7.37
C GLY A 265 -11.09 6.15 8.84
N ILE A 266 -11.36 7.39 9.25
CA ILE A 266 -11.81 7.71 10.61
C ILE A 266 -13.16 7.02 10.94
N PHE A 267 -14.10 6.98 9.99
CA PHE A 267 -15.33 6.22 10.14
C PHE A 267 -15.05 4.73 10.39
N GLY A 268 -14.08 4.16 9.67
CA GLY A 268 -13.61 2.78 9.89
C GLY A 268 -13.01 2.58 11.29
N VAL A 269 -12.25 3.55 11.80
CA VAL A 269 -11.71 3.49 13.19
C VAL A 269 -12.84 3.38 14.18
N VAL A 270 -13.81 4.29 14.14
CA VAL A 270 -14.88 4.39 15.14
C VAL A 270 -15.97 3.31 15.00
N THR A 271 -16.07 2.64 13.85
CA THR A 271 -17.11 1.61 13.60
C THR A 271 -16.58 0.18 13.48
N LEU A 272 -15.29 0.01 13.13
CA LEU A 272 -14.69 -1.31 12.94
C LEU A 272 -13.55 -1.56 13.91
N ASN A 273 -12.52 -0.71 13.91
CA ASN A 273 -11.31 -0.93 14.70
C ASN A 273 -11.60 -0.98 16.21
N TYR A 274 -12.34 0.00 16.74
CA TYR A 274 -12.70 0.03 18.16
C TYR A 274 -13.75 -1.01 18.56
N PHE A 275 -14.36 -1.71 17.60
CA PHE A 275 -15.27 -2.82 17.83
C PHE A 275 -14.68 -4.18 17.44
N HIS A 276 -13.39 -4.22 17.11
CA HIS A 276 -12.67 -5.45 16.84
C HIS A 276 -12.56 -6.32 18.12
N LYS A 277 -12.50 -7.64 17.95
CA LYS A 277 -12.42 -8.58 19.08
C LYS A 277 -11.19 -8.37 19.97
N ASP A 278 -10.07 -7.94 19.36
CA ASP A 278 -8.79 -7.70 20.04
C ASP A 278 -8.66 -6.28 20.60
N CYS A 279 -9.71 -5.46 20.54
CA CYS A 279 -9.75 -4.13 21.14
C CYS A 279 -10.09 -4.21 22.63
N ASN A 280 -9.15 -3.88 23.50
CA ASN A 280 -9.27 -4.00 24.95
C ASN A 280 -9.95 -2.81 25.64
N LEU A 281 -10.43 -1.80 24.90
CA LEU A 281 -11.12 -0.65 25.48
C LEU A 281 -12.42 -1.06 26.18
N THR A 282 -12.60 -0.59 27.41
CA THR A 282 -13.88 -0.67 28.12
C THR A 282 -14.97 0.12 27.38
N LYS A 283 -16.23 -0.12 27.73
CA LYS A 283 -17.37 0.62 27.14
C LYS A 283 -17.23 2.15 27.34
N LYS A 284 -16.75 2.58 28.51
CA LYS A 284 -16.54 3.98 28.86
C LYS A 284 -15.39 4.59 28.04
N GLN A 285 -14.23 3.95 28.04
CA GLN A 285 -13.07 4.38 27.25
C GLN A 285 -13.39 4.48 25.76
N ARG A 286 -14.06 3.46 25.20
CA ARG A 286 -14.49 3.48 23.78
C ARG A 286 -15.41 4.65 23.46
N TYR A 287 -16.33 4.99 24.37
CA TYR A 287 -17.17 6.17 24.19
C TYR A 287 -16.34 7.46 24.19
N GLU A 288 -15.46 7.60 25.17
CA GLU A 288 -14.60 8.77 25.32
C GLU A 288 -13.70 8.98 24.09
N GLU A 289 -13.04 7.91 23.61
CA GLU A 289 -12.20 7.98 22.39
C GLU A 289 -13.03 8.32 21.14
N ILE A 290 -14.17 7.67 20.92
CA ILE A 290 -15.04 7.98 19.77
C ILE A 290 -15.53 9.42 19.86
N ASN A 291 -15.90 9.88 21.04
CA ASN A 291 -16.37 11.26 21.25
C ASN A 291 -15.27 12.28 20.95
N LYS A 292 -14.05 12.05 21.44
CA LYS A 292 -12.87 12.87 21.15
C LYS A 292 -12.60 12.98 19.64
N ILE A 293 -12.55 11.82 18.95
CA ILE A 293 -12.30 11.75 17.52
C ILE A 293 -13.35 12.49 16.70
N ILE A 294 -14.64 12.20 16.93
CA ILE A 294 -15.74 12.77 16.14
C ILE A 294 -15.84 14.29 16.34
N HIS A 295 -15.41 14.81 17.50
CA HIS A 295 -15.40 16.24 17.79
C HIS A 295 -14.05 16.91 17.51
N ASN A 296 -13.08 16.20 16.95
CA ASN A 296 -11.82 16.79 16.51
C ASN A 296 -12.07 17.98 15.57
N LYS A 297 -11.33 19.07 15.74
CA LYS A 297 -11.50 20.31 14.97
C LYS A 297 -11.25 20.11 13.47
N GLU A 298 -10.18 19.41 13.12
CA GLU A 298 -9.80 19.15 11.73
C GLU A 298 -10.86 18.28 11.03
N LEU A 299 -11.23 17.14 11.63
CA LEU A 299 -12.32 16.31 11.11
C LEU A 299 -13.62 17.12 10.94
N THR A 300 -13.91 18.03 11.87
CA THR A 300 -15.09 18.92 11.80
C THR A 300 -15.03 19.83 10.57
N LEU A 301 -13.85 20.39 10.24
CA LEU A 301 -13.67 21.23 9.06
C LEU A 301 -13.82 20.41 7.78
N VAL A 302 -13.22 19.21 7.72
CA VAL A 302 -13.36 18.31 6.57
C VAL A 302 -14.81 17.89 6.37
N LEU A 303 -15.56 17.54 7.45
CA LEU A 303 -16.97 17.16 7.39
C LEU A 303 -17.91 18.27 6.90
N LYS A 304 -17.53 19.55 7.00
CA LYS A 304 -18.28 20.67 6.39
C LYS A 304 -18.21 20.66 4.86
N ARG A 305 -17.11 20.19 4.29
CA ARG A 305 -16.86 20.16 2.85
C ARG A 305 -17.21 18.81 2.22
N THR A 306 -17.01 17.74 2.96
CA THR A 306 -17.15 16.36 2.49
C THR A 306 -17.80 15.49 3.57
N ARG A 307 -18.65 14.53 3.17
CA ARG A 307 -19.38 13.64 4.09
C ARG A 307 -19.28 12.19 3.65
N ILE A 308 -19.47 11.26 4.59
CA ILE A 308 -19.70 9.85 4.25
C ILE A 308 -20.99 9.76 3.45
N GLY A 309 -20.88 9.15 2.27
CA GLY A 309 -22.02 8.93 1.39
C GLY A 309 -22.96 7.84 1.89
N TYR A 310 -24.15 7.82 1.33
CA TYR A 310 -25.17 6.80 1.61
C TYR A 310 -25.07 5.65 0.61
N CYS A 311 -25.50 4.47 1.04
CA CYS A 311 -25.53 3.24 0.24
C CYS A 311 -26.90 2.56 0.32
N LYS A 312 -27.09 1.44 -0.39
CA LYS A 312 -28.37 0.71 -0.39
C LYS A 312 -28.73 0.06 0.97
N ASN A 313 -27.76 -0.09 1.87
CA ASN A 313 -28.01 -0.72 3.18
C ASN A 313 -28.50 0.31 4.21
N PRO A 314 -29.74 0.19 4.74
CA PRO A 314 -30.32 1.15 5.67
C PRO A 314 -29.50 1.34 6.97
N ILE A 315 -28.97 0.25 7.53
CA ILE A 315 -28.17 0.30 8.77
C ILE A 315 -26.87 1.10 8.54
N ASN A 316 -26.23 0.89 7.39
CA ASN A 316 -25.03 1.66 7.03
C ASN A 316 -25.35 3.14 6.83
N ASN A 317 -26.54 3.46 6.29
CA ASN A 317 -26.96 4.85 6.09
C ASN A 317 -27.20 5.56 7.45
N ILE A 318 -27.82 4.87 8.41
CA ILE A 318 -28.01 5.45 9.75
C ILE A 318 -26.67 5.63 10.47
N GLN A 319 -25.72 4.69 10.31
CA GLN A 319 -24.34 4.85 10.80
C GLN A 319 -23.65 6.09 10.18
N ALA A 320 -23.72 6.22 8.85
CA ALA A 320 -23.14 7.35 8.14
C ALA A 320 -23.79 8.68 8.57
N TRP A 321 -25.10 8.71 8.72
CA TRP A 321 -25.83 9.87 9.23
C TRP A 321 -25.40 10.24 10.65
N ALA A 322 -25.34 9.25 11.56
CA ALA A 322 -24.94 9.47 12.95
C ALA A 322 -23.50 10.02 13.05
N PHE A 323 -22.59 9.50 12.24
CA PHE A 323 -21.20 9.98 12.15
C PHE A 323 -21.16 11.42 11.63
N ASN A 324 -21.76 11.69 10.46
CA ASN A 324 -21.78 13.01 9.83
C ASN A 324 -22.38 14.11 10.73
N ASN A 325 -23.33 13.73 11.61
CA ASN A 325 -24.01 14.63 12.54
C ASN A 325 -23.49 14.50 13.99
N LYS A 326 -22.38 13.82 14.21
CA LYS A 326 -21.70 13.68 15.51
C LYS A 326 -22.57 13.06 16.61
N LYS A 327 -23.49 12.16 16.25
CA LYS A 327 -24.40 11.49 17.20
C LYS A 327 -23.72 10.23 17.76
N VAL A 328 -22.75 10.42 18.68
CA VAL A 328 -21.86 9.36 19.20
C VAL A 328 -22.62 8.16 19.76
N ASN A 329 -23.63 8.41 20.66
CA ASN A 329 -24.38 7.32 21.25
C ASN A 329 -25.15 6.50 20.21
N LEU A 330 -25.79 7.16 19.25
CA LEU A 330 -26.50 6.48 18.17
C LEU A 330 -25.53 5.67 17.28
N LEU A 331 -24.38 6.23 16.93
CA LEU A 331 -23.36 5.55 16.16
C LEU A 331 -22.88 4.25 16.85
N ILE A 332 -22.62 4.32 18.16
CA ILE A 332 -22.20 3.16 18.95
C ILE A 332 -23.31 2.10 19.01
N GLN A 333 -24.56 2.50 19.28
CA GLN A 333 -25.68 1.57 19.35
C GLN A 333 -25.91 0.83 18.05
N ILE A 334 -25.90 1.54 16.92
CA ILE A 334 -26.08 0.92 15.58
C ILE A 334 -24.91 0.03 15.22
N THR A 335 -23.67 0.43 15.57
CA THR A 335 -22.50 -0.39 15.34
C THR A 335 -22.58 -1.72 16.10
N ARG A 336 -23.04 -1.69 17.36
CA ARG A 336 -23.27 -2.90 18.17
C ARG A 336 -24.35 -3.79 17.55
N LEU A 337 -25.49 -3.21 17.17
CA LEU A 337 -26.58 -3.93 16.53
C LEU A 337 -26.10 -4.63 15.24
N LYS A 338 -25.39 -3.91 14.38
CA LYS A 338 -24.83 -4.45 13.14
C LYS A 338 -23.89 -5.63 13.40
N ASN A 339 -23.00 -5.51 14.37
CA ASN A 339 -22.06 -6.58 14.74
C ASN A 339 -22.79 -7.80 15.34
N TYR A 340 -23.85 -7.60 16.12
CA TYR A 340 -24.70 -8.67 16.64
C TYR A 340 -25.40 -9.44 15.50
N LEU A 341 -25.99 -8.72 14.55
CA LEU A 341 -26.65 -9.32 13.37
C LEU A 341 -25.70 -10.12 12.47
N LYS A 342 -24.44 -9.65 12.35
CA LYS A 342 -23.41 -10.39 11.59
C LYS A 342 -22.96 -11.70 12.26
N ARG A 343 -23.04 -11.80 13.58
CA ARG A 343 -22.67 -13.03 14.32
C ARG A 343 -23.75 -14.11 14.27
N LYS A 344 -24.99 -13.73 13.90
CA LYS A 344 -26.12 -14.68 13.78
C LYS A 344 -26.31 -15.23 12.37
N LYS A 345 -25.57 -14.72 11.40
CA LYS A 345 -25.45 -15.26 10.04
C LYS A 345 -24.17 -16.08 9.93
#